data_4d469c93206735a697e129aa72828b2e
#
_entry.id   4d469c93206735a697e129aa72828b2e
#
_cell.length_a   1.000
_cell.length_b   1.000
_cell.length_c   1.000
_cell.angle_alpha   90.00
_cell.angle_beta   90.00
_cell.angle_gamma   90.00
#
_symmetry.space_group_name_H-M   'P 1'
#
loop_
_entity.id
_entity.type
_entity.pdbx_description
1 polymer ?
#
loop_
_entity_poly.entity_id
_entity_poly.type
_entity_poly.pdbx_seq_one_letter_code
_entity_poly.pdbx_strand_id
1 'polypeptide(L)'
;MPFAVDRSVPALIVKIGHYPLHHGGVGAIRSLGRLGVPMYAVTEDRWTPAALSRYLRRAFVWPTTGEERPERLVEGLLRMGRAIGRPTVLLPTDEEAAVLIAEHADRLAGEGRFLFPRAEPELPRRLASKRGLHELCVKHGVPTPEGAFPDTYADVKAFAASARFPVVAKNREAFERRKKPAVCGTTRIEGPRELMELARRWGPRPGVVLQEYLPGEEAEDWIVHAYFDARSTPLAMFTGVKVRSWPPHAGMTACAYVVENEELARMTARFVQRIGFSGIVDLDWRFDRRDGRYKLLDFNPRMGAHFRLFENAARIDVVRAQHLDLTGRAVPGAGQRPARRFLVENIDLPALVAYRHSGYTTPHAPARASGTELAWAARDDMRPFFTMLARSLRPGAAQLYRLWRAK
;
A
#
# COMPACT_ATOMS: atom_id res chain seq x y z
N MET A 1 -0.06 -24.04 16.92
CA MET A 1 0.22 -22.60 16.77
C MET A 1 0.05 -21.95 18.15
N PRO A 2 0.83 -20.92 18.51
CA PRO A 2 0.79 -20.31 19.84
C PRO A 2 -0.42 -19.38 20.06
N PHE A 3 -1.33 -19.25 19.10
CA PHE A 3 -2.54 -18.43 19.18
C PHE A 3 -3.72 -19.09 18.47
N ALA A 4 -4.93 -18.72 18.86
CA ALA A 4 -6.18 -19.19 18.26
C ALA A 4 -6.99 -18.00 17.73
N VAL A 5 -7.27 -18.00 16.43
CA VAL A 5 -8.16 -17.02 15.80
C VAL A 5 -9.63 -17.36 16.07
N ASP A 6 -10.50 -16.38 16.04
CA ASP A 6 -11.94 -16.61 16.10
C ASP A 6 -12.49 -17.02 14.72
N ARG A 7 -12.75 -18.31 14.54
CA ARG A 7 -13.29 -18.85 13.28
C ARG A 7 -14.77 -18.53 13.08
N SER A 8 -15.47 -18.06 14.10
CA SER A 8 -16.87 -17.67 13.99
C SER A 8 -17.02 -16.29 13.33
N VAL A 9 -15.99 -15.45 13.42
CA VAL A 9 -15.93 -14.11 12.82
C VAL A 9 -15.22 -14.15 11.49
N PRO A 10 -15.92 -14.02 10.36
CA PRO A 10 -15.31 -13.97 9.02
C PRO A 10 -14.56 -12.67 8.77
N ALA A 11 -13.79 -12.64 7.67
CA ALA A 11 -13.18 -11.43 7.16
C ALA A 11 -13.58 -11.19 5.69
N LEU A 12 -13.76 -9.90 5.33
CA LEU A 12 -14.08 -9.43 4.00
C LEU A 12 -12.94 -8.53 3.48
N ILE A 13 -12.31 -8.98 2.40
CA ILE A 13 -11.38 -8.14 1.65
C ILE A 13 -12.18 -7.11 0.88
N VAL A 14 -11.96 -5.83 1.18
CA VAL A 14 -12.64 -4.71 0.52
C VAL A 14 -11.67 -4.04 -0.46
N LYS A 15 -12.13 -3.92 -1.69
CA LYS A 15 -11.44 -3.24 -2.76
C LYS A 15 -12.44 -2.43 -3.58
N ILE A 16 -12.16 -1.16 -3.80
CA ILE A 16 -13.03 -0.25 -4.55
C ILE A 16 -12.38 0.13 -5.88
N GLY A 17 -11.09 0.35 -5.90
CA GLY A 17 -10.37 0.61 -7.13
C GLY A 17 -10.28 -0.60 -8.07
N HIS A 18 -10.01 -0.36 -9.36
CA HIS A 18 -9.86 -1.43 -10.35
C HIS A 18 -8.43 -1.98 -10.36
N TYR A 19 -8.19 -3.05 -9.59
CA TYR A 19 -6.87 -3.72 -9.44
C TYR A 19 -6.99 -5.23 -9.55
N PRO A 20 -7.24 -5.80 -10.74
CA PRO A 20 -7.50 -7.24 -10.88
C PRO A 20 -6.30 -8.13 -10.52
N LEU A 21 -5.08 -7.59 -10.58
CA LEU A 21 -3.85 -8.28 -10.18
C LEU A 21 -3.32 -7.77 -8.84
N HIS A 22 -4.17 -7.75 -7.80
CA HIS A 22 -3.79 -7.34 -6.46
C HIS A 22 -3.39 -8.54 -5.59
N HIS A 23 -2.10 -8.85 -5.53
CA HIS A 23 -1.58 -10.01 -4.78
C HIS A 23 -1.76 -9.90 -3.25
N GLY A 24 -1.82 -8.69 -2.69
CA GLY A 24 -2.10 -8.49 -1.27
C GLY A 24 -3.44 -9.08 -0.84
N GLY A 25 -4.49 -8.95 -1.66
CA GLY A 25 -5.79 -9.59 -1.40
C GLY A 25 -5.68 -11.13 -1.33
N VAL A 26 -4.94 -11.75 -2.26
CA VAL A 26 -4.65 -13.19 -2.23
C VAL A 26 -3.88 -13.56 -0.97
N GLY A 27 -2.89 -12.74 -0.60
CA GLY A 27 -2.11 -12.91 0.63
C GLY A 27 -2.98 -12.92 1.88
N ALA A 28 -3.94 -11.99 2.01
CA ALA A 28 -4.84 -11.90 3.17
C ALA A 28 -5.82 -13.09 3.24
N ILE A 29 -6.37 -13.50 2.08
CA ILE A 29 -7.21 -14.69 1.99
C ILE A 29 -6.44 -15.92 2.51
N ARG A 30 -5.18 -16.10 2.09
CA ARG A 30 -4.32 -17.21 2.55
C ARG A 30 -3.94 -17.08 4.02
N SER A 31 -3.64 -15.85 4.49
CA SER A 31 -3.21 -15.64 5.87
C SER A 31 -4.24 -16.11 6.90
N LEU A 32 -5.47 -15.67 6.77
CA LEU A 32 -6.56 -16.03 7.68
C LEU A 32 -7.25 -17.33 7.29
N GLY A 33 -7.42 -17.59 5.98
CA GLY A 33 -8.10 -18.79 5.50
C GLY A 33 -7.38 -20.09 5.86
N ARG A 34 -6.03 -20.11 5.89
CA ARG A 34 -5.23 -21.24 6.40
C ARG A 34 -5.48 -21.53 7.89
N LEU A 35 -5.95 -20.54 8.64
CA LEU A 35 -6.33 -20.68 10.04
C LEU A 35 -7.79 -21.09 10.22
N GLY A 36 -8.54 -21.22 9.11
CA GLY A 36 -9.95 -21.61 9.13
C GLY A 36 -10.92 -20.46 9.31
N VAL A 37 -10.48 -19.21 9.22
CA VAL A 37 -11.37 -18.03 9.18
C VAL A 37 -12.12 -18.04 7.84
N PRO A 38 -13.46 -17.90 7.83
CA PRO A 38 -14.22 -17.80 6.58
C PRO A 38 -13.90 -16.49 5.84
N MET A 39 -13.28 -16.60 4.65
CA MET A 39 -12.84 -15.46 3.87
C MET A 39 -13.83 -15.09 2.78
N TYR A 40 -14.12 -13.81 2.66
CA TYR A 40 -14.90 -13.20 1.60
C TYR A 40 -14.07 -12.12 0.90
N ALA A 41 -14.34 -11.86 -0.37
CA ALA A 41 -13.61 -10.81 -1.09
C ALA A 41 -14.50 -10.11 -2.13
N VAL A 42 -14.32 -8.80 -2.28
CA VAL A 42 -14.78 -8.05 -3.45
C VAL A 42 -13.82 -8.31 -4.60
N THR A 43 -14.34 -8.63 -5.78
CA THR A 43 -13.55 -8.92 -6.99
C THR A 43 -14.16 -8.27 -8.20
N GLU A 44 -13.36 -7.95 -9.22
CA GLU A 44 -13.83 -7.35 -10.47
C GLU A 44 -14.67 -8.33 -11.30
N ASP A 45 -14.24 -9.58 -11.32
CA ASP A 45 -14.91 -10.66 -12.04
C ASP A 45 -14.62 -12.02 -11.37
N ARG A 46 -15.27 -13.07 -11.86
CA ARG A 46 -15.08 -14.45 -11.38
C ARG A 46 -13.70 -15.04 -11.69
N TRP A 47 -12.93 -14.41 -12.56
CA TRP A 47 -11.60 -14.84 -12.97
C TRP A 47 -10.50 -13.99 -12.34
N THR A 48 -10.82 -13.08 -11.45
CA THR A 48 -9.83 -12.39 -10.62
C THR A 48 -9.07 -13.44 -9.81
N PRO A 49 -7.72 -13.41 -9.73
CA PRO A 49 -6.93 -14.41 -8.99
C PRO A 49 -7.44 -14.66 -7.56
N ALA A 50 -7.83 -13.60 -6.86
CA ALA A 50 -8.40 -13.71 -5.51
C ALA A 50 -9.69 -14.55 -5.48
N ALA A 51 -10.55 -14.44 -6.51
CA ALA A 51 -11.81 -15.20 -6.60
C ALA A 51 -11.60 -16.71 -6.72
N LEU A 52 -10.42 -17.14 -7.16
CA LEU A 52 -10.08 -18.55 -7.40
C LEU A 52 -9.25 -19.20 -6.30
N SER A 53 -8.94 -18.47 -5.22
CA SER A 53 -8.27 -19.05 -4.07
C SER A 53 -9.15 -20.11 -3.39
N ARG A 54 -8.55 -21.28 -3.08
CA ARG A 54 -9.25 -22.34 -2.35
C ARG A 54 -9.68 -21.95 -0.93
N TYR A 55 -9.07 -20.89 -0.38
CA TYR A 55 -9.36 -20.37 0.95
C TYR A 55 -10.47 -19.33 0.95
N LEU A 56 -10.97 -18.92 -0.23
CA LEU A 56 -12.08 -18.01 -0.33
C LEU A 56 -13.41 -18.78 -0.23
N ARG A 57 -14.26 -18.40 0.71
CA ARG A 57 -15.61 -18.97 0.84
C ARG A 57 -16.55 -18.47 -0.26
N ARG A 58 -16.46 -17.15 -0.57
CA ARG A 58 -17.29 -16.52 -1.61
C ARG A 58 -16.62 -15.25 -2.13
N ALA A 59 -16.63 -15.06 -3.45
CA ALA A 59 -16.36 -13.80 -4.12
C ALA A 59 -17.66 -13.02 -4.31
N PHE A 60 -17.63 -11.73 -3.97
CA PHE A 60 -18.65 -10.76 -4.37
C PHE A 60 -18.13 -10.05 -5.63
N VAL A 61 -18.63 -10.45 -6.80
CA VAL A 61 -18.27 -9.79 -8.05
C VAL A 61 -18.91 -8.42 -8.09
N TRP A 62 -18.08 -7.41 -8.02
CA TRP A 62 -18.50 -6.00 -8.00
C TRP A 62 -17.43 -5.15 -8.69
N PRO A 63 -17.58 -4.88 -10.00
CA PRO A 63 -16.56 -4.19 -10.81
C PRO A 63 -16.60 -2.68 -10.59
N THR A 64 -16.25 -2.25 -9.39
CA THR A 64 -16.10 -0.83 -9.06
C THR A 64 -14.83 -0.25 -9.66
N THR A 65 -14.82 1.07 -9.83
CA THR A 65 -13.71 1.82 -10.44
C THR A 65 -13.08 2.81 -9.45
N GLY A 66 -13.77 3.11 -8.34
CA GLY A 66 -13.43 4.17 -7.39
C GLY A 66 -14.02 5.54 -7.76
N GLU A 67 -14.78 5.64 -8.87
CA GLU A 67 -15.48 6.85 -9.30
C GLU A 67 -16.96 6.86 -8.91
N GLU A 68 -17.44 5.79 -8.28
CA GLU A 68 -18.82 5.66 -7.83
C GLU A 68 -19.12 6.61 -6.65
N ARG A 69 -20.38 7.04 -6.55
CA ARG A 69 -20.82 7.85 -5.43
C ARG A 69 -20.67 7.07 -4.12
N PRO A 70 -20.16 7.70 -3.03
CA PRO A 70 -19.93 7.03 -1.74
C PRO A 70 -21.14 6.25 -1.21
N GLU A 71 -22.35 6.83 -1.36
CA GLU A 71 -23.59 6.20 -0.88
C GLU A 71 -23.83 4.85 -1.57
N ARG A 72 -23.55 4.75 -2.89
CA ARG A 72 -23.67 3.50 -3.64
C ARG A 72 -22.67 2.46 -3.17
N LEU A 73 -21.45 2.89 -2.83
CA LEU A 73 -20.40 2.02 -2.32
C LEU A 73 -20.76 1.49 -0.93
N VAL A 74 -21.24 2.35 -0.03
CA VAL A 74 -21.71 1.96 1.30
C VAL A 74 -22.86 0.96 1.20
N GLU A 75 -23.90 1.25 0.38
CA GLU A 75 -25.02 0.32 0.15
C GLU A 75 -24.54 -1.04 -0.39
N GLY A 76 -23.53 -1.04 -1.26
CA GLY A 76 -22.92 -2.27 -1.75
C GLY A 76 -22.30 -3.10 -0.63
N LEU A 77 -21.52 -2.48 0.25
CA LEU A 77 -20.94 -3.15 1.41
C LEU A 77 -22.02 -3.64 2.38
N LEU A 78 -23.05 -2.84 2.67
CA LEU A 78 -24.17 -3.24 3.54
C LEU A 78 -24.92 -4.47 2.99
N ARG A 79 -25.14 -4.54 1.67
CA ARG A 79 -25.71 -5.75 1.04
C ARG A 79 -24.82 -6.98 1.25
N MET A 80 -23.49 -6.81 1.15
CA MET A 80 -22.54 -7.90 1.41
C MET A 80 -22.58 -8.34 2.89
N GLY A 81 -22.62 -7.38 3.82
CA GLY A 81 -22.77 -7.66 5.26
C GLY A 81 -24.03 -8.48 5.56
N ARG A 82 -25.18 -8.07 4.98
CA ARG A 82 -26.45 -8.84 5.08
C ARG A 82 -26.32 -10.25 4.49
N ALA A 83 -25.64 -10.40 3.36
CA ALA A 83 -25.42 -11.70 2.71
C ALA A 83 -24.46 -12.60 3.50
N ILE A 84 -23.53 -12.06 4.26
CA ILE A 84 -22.64 -12.82 5.18
C ILE A 84 -23.40 -13.20 6.46
N GLY A 85 -24.27 -12.33 6.96
CA GLY A 85 -25.22 -12.58 8.05
C GLY A 85 -24.63 -12.61 9.47
N ARG A 86 -23.35 -12.21 9.64
CA ARG A 86 -22.66 -12.18 10.95
C ARG A 86 -21.64 -11.05 11.03
N PRO A 87 -21.19 -10.65 12.23
CA PRO A 87 -20.11 -9.67 12.39
C PRO A 87 -18.88 -10.08 11.56
N THR A 88 -18.32 -9.14 10.81
CA THR A 88 -17.28 -9.43 9.79
C THR A 88 -16.18 -8.39 9.85
N VAL A 89 -14.92 -8.83 9.96
CA VAL A 89 -13.75 -7.95 9.93
C VAL A 89 -13.55 -7.42 8.51
N LEU A 90 -13.47 -6.08 8.34
CA LEU A 90 -13.12 -5.45 7.07
C LEU A 90 -11.60 -5.32 6.93
N LEU A 91 -11.09 -5.67 5.74
CA LEU A 91 -9.69 -5.56 5.37
C LEU A 91 -9.59 -4.75 4.06
N PRO A 92 -9.44 -3.42 4.14
CA PRO A 92 -9.25 -2.59 2.95
C PRO A 92 -7.88 -2.88 2.30
N THR A 93 -7.87 -2.95 0.97
CA THR A 93 -6.65 -3.20 0.17
C THR A 93 -6.26 -2.03 -0.72
N ASP A 94 -7.08 -1.01 -0.79
CA ASP A 94 -6.80 0.26 -1.46
C ASP A 94 -7.21 1.45 -0.57
N GLU A 95 -6.69 2.60 -0.89
CA GLU A 95 -6.90 3.84 -0.13
C GLU A 95 -8.36 4.28 -0.21
N GLU A 96 -9.00 4.09 -1.36
CA GLU A 96 -10.42 4.40 -1.58
C GLU A 96 -11.32 3.63 -0.60
N ALA A 97 -11.03 2.35 -0.38
CA ALA A 97 -11.77 1.54 0.60
C ALA A 97 -11.50 1.99 2.04
N ALA A 98 -10.24 2.30 2.37
CA ALA A 98 -9.89 2.76 3.72
C ALA A 98 -10.56 4.09 4.05
N VAL A 99 -10.55 5.04 3.12
CA VAL A 99 -11.22 6.34 3.26
C VAL A 99 -12.73 6.15 3.39
N LEU A 100 -13.35 5.36 2.52
CA LEU A 100 -14.80 5.11 2.57
C LEU A 100 -15.22 4.49 3.91
N ILE A 101 -14.45 3.52 4.42
CA ILE A 101 -14.76 2.85 5.69
C ILE A 101 -14.69 3.85 6.85
N ALA A 102 -13.69 4.73 6.87
CA ALA A 102 -13.53 5.70 7.93
C ALA A 102 -14.62 6.79 7.91
N GLU A 103 -14.92 7.35 6.74
CA GLU A 103 -15.92 8.42 6.58
C GLU A 103 -17.36 7.94 6.83
N HIS A 104 -17.63 6.62 6.66
CA HIS A 104 -18.96 6.05 6.88
C HIS A 104 -18.98 5.01 8.02
N ALA A 105 -18.07 5.16 8.98
CA ALA A 105 -17.79 4.18 10.00
C ALA A 105 -19.03 3.80 10.84
N ASP A 106 -19.85 4.77 11.27
CA ASP A 106 -21.01 4.50 12.13
C ASP A 106 -22.07 3.68 11.41
N ARG A 107 -22.34 4.01 10.16
CA ARG A 107 -23.29 3.29 9.34
C ARG A 107 -22.83 1.86 9.05
N LEU A 108 -21.57 1.68 8.69
CA LEU A 108 -20.98 0.37 8.39
C LEU A 108 -20.93 -0.53 9.63
N ALA A 109 -20.62 0.02 10.80
CA ALA A 109 -20.60 -0.76 12.04
C ALA A 109 -22.02 -1.11 12.52
N GLY A 110 -22.97 -0.16 12.50
CA GLY A 110 -24.32 -0.37 12.96
C GLY A 110 -25.12 -1.31 12.05
N GLU A 111 -25.42 -0.86 10.84
CA GLU A 111 -26.24 -1.61 9.88
C GLU A 111 -25.51 -2.83 9.28
N GLY A 112 -24.20 -2.69 8.99
CA GLY A 112 -23.40 -3.71 8.34
C GLY A 112 -22.83 -4.77 9.28
N ARG A 113 -22.82 -4.52 10.59
CA ARG A 113 -22.14 -5.35 11.60
C ARG A 113 -20.67 -5.57 11.28
N PHE A 114 -20.03 -4.58 10.66
CA PHE A 114 -18.63 -4.69 10.33
C PHE A 114 -17.73 -4.29 11.49
N LEU A 115 -16.63 -5.02 11.62
CA LEU A 115 -15.59 -4.79 12.60
C LEU A 115 -14.37 -4.22 11.87
N PHE A 116 -13.90 -3.07 12.30
CA PHE A 116 -12.72 -2.40 11.74
C PHE A 116 -12.16 -1.40 12.76
N PRO A 117 -10.86 -1.06 12.68
CA PRO A 117 -10.27 -0.05 13.53
C PRO A 117 -10.93 1.31 13.31
N ARG A 118 -11.20 2.04 14.40
CA ARG A 118 -11.78 3.38 14.35
C ARG A 118 -10.69 4.43 14.38
N ALA A 119 -10.73 5.34 13.44
CA ALA A 119 -9.88 6.54 13.42
C ALA A 119 -10.79 7.76 13.22
N GLU A 120 -10.23 8.96 13.39
CA GLU A 120 -10.94 10.19 13.00
C GLU A 120 -11.29 10.10 11.50
N PRO A 121 -12.56 10.41 11.10
CA PRO A 121 -13.06 10.09 9.76
C PRO A 121 -12.21 10.65 8.61
N GLU A 122 -11.71 11.88 8.75
CA GLU A 122 -10.93 12.53 7.69
C GLU A 122 -9.44 12.11 7.67
N LEU A 123 -8.95 11.48 8.74
CA LEU A 123 -7.54 11.17 8.90
C LEU A 123 -7.00 10.23 7.79
N PRO A 124 -7.67 9.13 7.41
CA PRO A 124 -7.20 8.29 6.32
C PRO A 124 -7.10 9.03 4.98
N ARG A 125 -8.03 9.94 4.68
CA ARG A 125 -7.98 10.78 3.47
C ARG A 125 -6.77 11.72 3.51
N ARG A 126 -6.53 12.38 4.63
CA ARG A 126 -5.37 13.27 4.80
C ARG A 126 -4.05 12.51 4.67
N LEU A 127 -3.95 11.30 5.22
CA LEU A 127 -2.76 10.45 5.14
C LEU A 127 -2.49 9.94 3.72
N ALA A 128 -3.53 9.61 2.97
CA ALA A 128 -3.42 9.18 1.57
C ALA A 128 -3.15 10.33 0.59
N SER A 129 -3.47 11.57 0.97
CA SER A 129 -3.17 12.78 0.19
C SER A 129 -1.72 13.20 0.37
N LYS A 130 -1.01 13.52 -0.74
CA LYS A 130 0.39 13.97 -0.68
C LYS A 130 0.53 15.30 0.08
N ARG A 131 -0.42 16.24 -0.09
CA ARG A 131 -0.44 17.50 0.67
C ARG A 131 -0.72 17.23 2.15
N GLY A 132 -1.78 16.48 2.46
CA GLY A 132 -2.17 16.20 3.83
C GLY A 132 -1.09 15.46 4.62
N LEU A 133 -0.41 14.48 4.00
CA LEU A 133 0.72 13.77 4.60
C LEU A 133 1.89 14.73 4.89
N HIS A 134 2.25 15.59 3.91
CA HIS A 134 3.33 16.55 4.09
C HIS A 134 3.04 17.52 5.24
N GLU A 135 1.81 18.08 5.30
CA GLU A 135 1.38 18.97 6.39
C GLU A 135 1.45 18.28 7.76
N LEU A 136 1.03 17.01 7.85
CA LEU A 136 1.13 16.21 9.08
C LEU A 136 2.59 15.95 9.45
N CYS A 137 3.45 15.62 8.49
CA CYS A 137 4.88 15.42 8.72
C CYS A 137 5.54 16.68 9.27
N VAL A 138 5.31 17.84 8.64
CA VAL A 138 5.82 19.13 9.09
C VAL A 138 5.32 19.45 10.49
N LYS A 139 4.01 19.34 10.74
CA LYS A 139 3.40 19.61 12.05
C LYS A 139 4.00 18.76 13.18
N HIS A 140 4.37 17.51 12.89
CA HIS A 140 4.86 16.58 13.91
C HIS A 140 6.39 16.36 13.85
N GLY A 141 7.12 17.14 13.05
CA GLY A 141 8.57 17.08 12.95
C GLY A 141 9.10 15.77 12.34
N VAL A 142 8.32 15.13 11.46
CA VAL A 142 8.73 13.93 10.72
C VAL A 142 9.39 14.34 9.42
N PRO A 143 10.63 13.90 9.13
CA PRO A 143 11.26 14.25 7.87
C PRO A 143 10.48 13.70 6.67
N THR A 144 10.31 14.54 5.66
CA THR A 144 9.65 14.23 4.39
C THR A 144 10.37 15.00 3.29
N PRO A 145 10.32 14.58 2.03
CA PRO A 145 10.94 15.35 0.93
C PRO A 145 10.42 16.79 0.90
N GLU A 146 11.31 17.73 0.66
CA GLU A 146 10.92 19.11 0.41
C GLU A 146 9.99 19.15 -0.80
N GLY A 147 8.88 19.90 -0.71
CA GLY A 147 7.87 19.88 -1.74
C GLY A 147 7.03 21.15 -1.82
N ALA A 148 6.45 21.37 -3.01
CA ALA A 148 5.48 22.40 -3.28
C ALA A 148 4.19 21.80 -3.84
N PHE A 149 3.07 22.46 -3.54
CA PHE A 149 1.73 22.03 -3.94
C PHE A 149 1.07 23.11 -4.78
N PRO A 150 1.53 23.34 -6.02
CA PRO A 150 1.07 24.44 -6.87
C PRO A 150 -0.43 24.30 -7.16
N ASP A 151 -1.17 25.37 -6.91
CA ASP A 151 -2.60 25.46 -7.23
C ASP A 151 -2.82 26.13 -8.59
N THR A 152 -1.82 26.92 -9.04
CA THR A 152 -1.85 27.66 -10.30
C THR A 152 -0.58 27.45 -11.14
N TYR A 153 -0.64 27.84 -12.41
CA TYR A 153 0.54 27.89 -13.29
C TYR A 153 1.60 28.86 -12.74
N ALA A 154 1.19 29.97 -12.13
CA ALA A 154 2.11 30.95 -11.54
C ALA A 154 2.93 30.33 -10.39
N ASP A 155 2.32 29.47 -9.57
CA ASP A 155 3.01 28.76 -8.48
C ASP A 155 4.06 27.80 -9.04
N VAL A 156 3.75 27.10 -10.16
CA VAL A 156 4.74 26.23 -10.83
C VAL A 156 5.92 27.06 -11.32
N LYS A 157 5.67 28.25 -11.90
CA LYS A 157 6.72 29.17 -12.38
C LYS A 157 7.57 29.65 -11.21
N ALA A 158 6.96 30.03 -10.08
CA ALA A 158 7.68 30.45 -8.88
C ALA A 158 8.56 29.33 -8.33
N PHE A 159 8.03 28.11 -8.25
CA PHE A 159 8.81 26.94 -7.86
C PHE A 159 10.00 26.70 -8.82
N ALA A 160 9.77 26.74 -10.14
CA ALA A 160 10.82 26.52 -11.14
C ALA A 160 11.99 27.50 -11.04
N ALA A 161 11.75 28.70 -10.52
CA ALA A 161 12.77 29.74 -10.35
C ALA A 161 13.70 29.49 -9.15
N SER A 162 13.24 28.75 -8.14
CA SER A 162 13.98 28.53 -6.89
C SER A 162 14.37 27.06 -6.64
N ALA A 163 13.76 26.11 -7.35
CA ALA A 163 13.98 24.68 -7.14
C ALA A 163 15.40 24.24 -7.53
N ARG A 164 15.91 23.29 -6.78
CA ARG A 164 17.12 22.52 -7.12
C ARG A 164 16.71 21.31 -7.95
N PHE A 165 17.12 21.27 -9.20
CA PHE A 165 16.84 20.16 -10.11
C PHE A 165 17.90 19.05 -9.99
N PRO A 166 17.53 17.78 -10.29
CA PRO A 166 16.22 17.31 -10.72
C PRO A 166 15.18 17.35 -9.59
N VAL A 167 13.90 17.43 -9.99
CA VAL A 167 12.75 17.30 -9.10
C VAL A 167 11.84 16.15 -9.56
N VAL A 168 10.88 15.74 -8.74
CA VAL A 168 9.84 14.80 -9.15
C VAL A 168 8.46 15.44 -9.09
N ALA A 169 7.63 15.13 -10.09
CA ALA A 169 6.21 15.44 -10.07
C ALA A 169 5.41 14.17 -9.81
N LYS A 170 4.40 14.26 -8.94
CA LYS A 170 3.41 13.21 -8.66
C LYS A 170 2.01 13.81 -8.70
N ASN A 171 0.99 12.99 -8.96
CA ASN A 171 -0.38 13.45 -8.79
C ASN A 171 -0.63 13.76 -7.30
N ARG A 172 -1.32 14.90 -7.01
CA ARG A 172 -1.61 15.34 -5.63
C ARG A 172 -2.45 14.33 -4.88
N GLU A 173 -3.50 13.86 -5.51
CA GLU A 173 -4.43 12.86 -5.00
C GLU A 173 -4.21 11.55 -5.75
N ALA A 174 -3.26 10.74 -5.27
CA ALA A 174 -2.85 9.51 -5.95
C ALA A 174 -3.95 8.42 -5.93
N PHE A 175 -4.84 8.46 -4.94
CA PHE A 175 -5.96 7.53 -4.80
C PHE A 175 -7.21 7.95 -5.60
N GLU A 176 -7.35 9.24 -5.98
CA GLU A 176 -8.40 9.67 -6.89
C GLU A 176 -8.04 9.33 -8.32
N ARG A 177 -8.79 8.40 -8.91
CA ARG A 177 -8.55 7.99 -10.29
C ARG A 177 -9.08 9.05 -11.24
N ARG A 178 -8.15 9.66 -11.96
CA ARG A 178 -8.48 10.59 -13.03
C ARG A 178 -8.40 9.85 -14.36
N LYS A 179 -9.37 10.07 -15.24
CA LYS A 179 -9.33 9.57 -16.63
C LYS A 179 -8.08 10.05 -17.39
N LYS A 180 -7.54 11.21 -17.00
CA LYS A 180 -6.30 11.79 -17.53
C LYS A 180 -5.50 12.35 -16.37
N PRO A 181 -4.63 11.55 -15.72
CA PRO A 181 -3.74 12.05 -14.67
C PRO A 181 -2.77 13.10 -15.24
N ALA A 182 -2.40 14.08 -14.42
CA ALA A 182 -1.45 15.13 -14.83
C ALA A 182 -0.07 14.55 -15.14
N VAL A 183 0.33 13.52 -14.38
CA VAL A 183 1.58 12.77 -14.58
C VAL A 183 1.35 11.26 -14.44
N CYS A 184 2.16 10.48 -15.15
CA CYS A 184 2.15 9.01 -15.03
C CYS A 184 3.02 8.58 -13.85
N GLY A 185 2.40 8.33 -12.68
CA GLY A 185 3.11 7.90 -11.48
C GLY A 185 4.07 8.98 -10.95
N THR A 186 5.31 8.59 -10.68
CA THR A 186 6.40 9.51 -10.31
C THR A 186 7.17 9.89 -11.56
N THR A 187 7.13 11.17 -11.95
CA THR A 187 7.81 11.69 -13.14
C THR A 187 9.00 12.54 -12.69
N ARG A 188 10.22 12.13 -13.05
CA ARG A 188 11.45 12.92 -12.84
C ARG A 188 11.54 14.02 -13.89
N ILE A 189 11.98 15.20 -13.48
CA ILE A 189 12.08 16.41 -14.28
C ILE A 189 13.49 16.97 -14.09
N GLU A 190 14.24 17.07 -15.19
CA GLU A 190 15.67 17.38 -15.13
C GLU A 190 15.95 18.90 -15.04
N GLY A 191 15.00 19.75 -15.45
CA GLY A 191 15.25 21.17 -15.46
C GLY A 191 13.99 22.04 -15.59
N PRO A 192 14.16 23.36 -15.41
CA PRO A 192 13.03 24.31 -15.41
C PRO A 192 12.30 24.36 -16.74
N ARG A 193 12.98 24.18 -17.88
CA ARG A 193 12.33 24.15 -19.21
C ARG A 193 11.33 23.02 -19.32
N GLU A 194 11.76 21.79 -18.96
CA GLU A 194 10.90 20.61 -18.99
C GLU A 194 9.70 20.77 -18.04
N LEU A 195 9.94 21.31 -16.83
CA LEU A 195 8.85 21.58 -15.88
C LEU A 195 7.83 22.53 -16.49
N MET A 196 8.26 23.61 -17.13
CA MET A 196 7.35 24.58 -17.73
C MET A 196 6.59 24.04 -18.96
N GLU A 197 7.19 23.13 -19.73
CA GLU A 197 6.50 22.41 -20.81
C GLU A 197 5.40 21.49 -20.28
N LEU A 198 5.68 20.74 -19.21
CA LEU A 198 4.68 19.92 -18.54
C LEU A 198 3.56 20.78 -17.93
N ALA A 199 3.91 21.89 -17.27
CA ALA A 199 2.95 22.80 -16.64
C ALA A 199 1.92 23.37 -17.63
N ARG A 200 2.32 23.67 -18.85
CA ARG A 200 1.39 24.11 -19.92
C ARG A 200 0.34 23.02 -20.24
N ARG A 201 0.71 21.74 -20.14
CA ARG A 201 -0.19 20.61 -20.40
C ARG A 201 -1.12 20.33 -19.23
N TRP A 202 -0.71 20.66 -18.00
CA TRP A 202 -1.53 20.45 -16.79
C TRP A 202 -2.71 21.43 -16.71
N GLY A 203 -2.66 22.56 -17.43
CA GLY A 203 -3.70 23.59 -17.43
C GLY A 203 -3.67 24.49 -16.19
N PRO A 204 -4.75 25.25 -15.95
CA PRO A 204 -4.78 26.29 -14.91
C PRO A 204 -4.69 25.77 -13.49
N ARG A 205 -5.07 24.50 -13.26
CA ARG A 205 -5.00 23.80 -11.96
C ARG A 205 -4.17 22.54 -12.11
N PRO A 206 -2.86 22.59 -11.85
CA PRO A 206 -1.94 21.49 -12.14
C PRO A 206 -2.31 20.15 -11.46
N GLY A 207 -2.81 20.18 -10.21
CA GLY A 207 -3.19 18.97 -9.48
C GLY A 207 -2.01 18.02 -9.20
N VAL A 208 -0.80 18.57 -9.12
CA VAL A 208 0.45 17.85 -8.86
C VAL A 208 1.06 18.28 -7.54
N VAL A 209 1.96 17.46 -7.03
CA VAL A 209 2.99 17.82 -6.06
C VAL A 209 4.34 17.81 -6.78
N LEU A 210 5.16 18.80 -6.51
CA LEU A 210 6.56 18.91 -6.95
C LEU A 210 7.44 18.67 -5.72
N GLN A 211 8.36 17.73 -5.79
CA GLN A 211 9.20 17.35 -4.65
C GLN A 211 10.67 17.30 -5.07
N GLU A 212 11.58 17.46 -4.11
CA GLU A 212 13.00 17.15 -4.31
C GLU A 212 13.17 15.71 -4.84
N TYR A 213 14.11 15.53 -5.73
CA TYR A 213 14.52 14.20 -6.16
C TYR A 213 15.55 13.65 -5.18
N LEU A 214 15.29 12.46 -4.66
CA LEU A 214 16.23 11.71 -3.83
C LEU A 214 16.94 10.68 -4.72
N PRO A 215 18.23 10.87 -5.10
CA PRO A 215 18.94 9.98 -5.99
C PRO A 215 19.00 8.55 -5.45
N GLY A 216 18.74 7.56 -6.31
CA GLY A 216 18.73 6.15 -5.90
C GLY A 216 20.08 5.67 -5.39
N GLU A 217 21.18 6.18 -5.95
CA GLU A 217 22.56 5.84 -5.56
C GLU A 217 22.90 6.34 -4.14
N GLU A 218 22.25 7.43 -3.71
CA GLU A 218 22.45 8.07 -2.41
C GLU A 218 21.29 7.80 -1.44
N ALA A 219 20.44 6.84 -1.74
CA ALA A 219 19.26 6.55 -0.94
C ALA A 219 19.01 5.04 -0.79
N GLU A 220 18.18 4.68 0.17
CA GLU A 220 17.73 3.31 0.38
C GLU A 220 16.25 3.30 0.73
N ASP A 221 15.48 2.46 0.04
CA ASP A 221 14.04 2.36 0.23
C ASP A 221 13.71 1.38 1.37
N TRP A 222 13.10 1.90 2.42
CA TRP A 222 12.64 1.18 3.60
C TRP A 222 11.12 1.04 3.62
N ILE A 223 10.66 -0.05 4.21
CA ILE A 223 9.24 -0.38 4.35
C ILE A 223 8.92 -0.56 5.83
N VAL A 224 7.81 -0.02 6.27
CA VAL A 224 7.23 -0.36 7.58
C VAL A 224 5.81 -0.84 7.39
N HIS A 225 5.52 -2.04 7.90
CA HIS A 225 4.16 -2.53 8.05
C HIS A 225 3.85 -2.67 9.54
N ALA A 226 2.71 -2.12 9.97
CA ALA A 226 2.29 -2.25 11.36
C ALA A 226 0.77 -2.33 11.49
N TYR A 227 0.32 -2.86 12.61
CA TYR A 227 -1.05 -2.76 13.08
C TYR A 227 -1.07 -2.04 14.42
N PHE A 228 -1.88 -1.00 14.52
CA PHE A 228 -2.09 -0.18 15.71
C PHE A 228 -3.50 -0.39 16.26
N ASP A 229 -3.60 -0.60 17.57
CA ASP A 229 -4.87 -0.74 18.28
C ASP A 229 -5.65 0.59 18.40
N ALA A 230 -6.78 0.57 19.08
CA ALA A 230 -7.62 1.75 19.32
C ALA A 230 -6.94 2.87 20.14
N ARG A 231 -5.80 2.60 20.78
CA ARG A 231 -4.97 3.56 21.51
C ARG A 231 -3.75 3.99 20.72
N SER A 232 -3.67 3.65 19.44
CA SER A 232 -2.49 3.84 18.59
C SER A 232 -1.23 3.15 19.12
N THR A 233 -1.40 2.04 19.85
CA THR A 233 -0.30 1.20 20.32
C THR A 233 0.00 0.15 19.27
N PRO A 234 1.27 -0.03 18.83
CA PRO A 234 1.61 -1.04 17.84
C PRO A 234 1.52 -2.44 18.45
N LEU A 235 0.59 -3.27 17.97
CA LEU A 235 0.47 -4.68 18.34
C LEU A 235 1.29 -5.61 17.42
N ALA A 236 1.60 -5.16 16.23
CA ALA A 236 2.54 -5.79 15.31
C ALA A 236 3.26 -4.70 14.52
N MET A 237 4.59 -4.76 14.46
CA MET A 237 5.40 -3.79 13.71
C MET A 237 6.60 -4.48 13.08
N PHE A 238 6.84 -4.17 11.80
CA PHE A 238 7.85 -4.81 10.99
C PHE A 238 8.55 -3.79 10.12
N THR A 239 9.86 -3.99 9.94
CA THR A 239 10.69 -3.16 9.06
C THR A 239 11.38 -4.04 8.02
N GLY A 240 11.64 -3.46 6.85
CA GLY A 240 12.33 -4.14 5.76
C GLY A 240 12.83 -3.17 4.70
N VAL A 241 13.59 -3.69 3.74
CA VAL A 241 14.15 -2.92 2.63
C VAL A 241 13.60 -3.40 1.29
N LYS A 242 13.29 -2.47 0.38
CA LYS A 242 13.00 -2.74 -1.02
C LYS A 242 14.31 -2.89 -1.78
N VAL A 243 14.52 -4.04 -2.40
CA VAL A 243 15.68 -4.29 -3.25
C VAL A 243 15.38 -3.93 -4.70
N ARG A 244 14.17 -4.21 -5.14
CA ARG A 244 13.69 -3.86 -6.48
C ARG A 244 12.24 -3.42 -6.45
N SER A 245 11.93 -2.46 -7.31
CA SER A 245 10.57 -2.03 -7.63
C SER A 245 10.34 -2.07 -9.14
N TRP A 246 9.08 -2.08 -9.56
CA TRP A 246 8.73 -1.98 -10.98
C TRP A 246 7.62 -0.95 -11.21
N PRO A 247 7.82 0.09 -12.00
CA PRO A 247 9.09 0.54 -12.63
C PRO A 247 10.21 0.79 -11.61
N PRO A 248 11.50 0.77 -12.06
CA PRO A 248 12.63 0.99 -11.16
C PRO A 248 12.53 2.28 -10.36
N HIS A 249 12.92 2.22 -9.09
CA HIS A 249 13.03 3.35 -8.13
C HIS A 249 11.74 4.12 -7.80
N ALA A 250 10.61 3.80 -8.45
CA ALA A 250 9.36 4.56 -8.28
C ALA A 250 8.08 3.69 -8.36
N GLY A 251 8.22 2.39 -8.50
CA GLY A 251 7.11 1.49 -8.72
C GLY A 251 6.74 0.61 -7.53
N MET A 252 5.89 -0.39 -7.82
CA MET A 252 5.50 -1.40 -6.83
C MET A 252 6.69 -2.26 -6.43
N THR A 253 6.73 -2.70 -5.18
CA THR A 253 7.75 -3.63 -4.67
C THR A 253 7.75 -4.93 -5.46
N ALA A 254 8.87 -5.23 -6.12
CA ALA A 254 9.09 -6.49 -6.84
C ALA A 254 9.86 -7.51 -5.99
N CYS A 255 10.86 -7.03 -5.23
CA CYS A 255 11.62 -7.83 -4.29
C CYS A 255 11.97 -7.01 -3.05
N ALA A 256 11.77 -7.59 -1.88
CA ALA A 256 12.09 -6.97 -0.59
C ALA A 256 12.56 -8.01 0.43
N TYR A 257 13.25 -7.55 1.47
CA TYR A 257 13.71 -8.36 2.59
C TYR A 257 13.26 -7.78 3.93
N VAL A 258 13.03 -8.67 4.90
CA VAL A 258 12.90 -8.29 6.30
C VAL A 258 14.26 -7.91 6.84
N VAL A 259 14.37 -6.69 7.33
CA VAL A 259 15.56 -6.15 8.00
C VAL A 259 15.09 -5.37 9.21
N GLU A 260 15.66 -5.65 10.38
CA GLU A 260 15.33 -4.92 11.60
C GLU A 260 15.89 -3.50 11.57
N ASN A 261 15.06 -2.54 11.97
CA ASN A 261 15.44 -1.16 12.09
C ASN A 261 14.64 -0.52 13.23
N GLU A 262 15.21 -0.54 14.44
CA GLU A 262 14.57 -0.04 15.63
C GLU A 262 14.35 1.48 15.61
N GLU A 263 15.23 2.24 14.98
CA GLU A 263 15.09 3.68 14.84
C GLU A 263 13.85 4.00 14.03
N LEU A 264 13.72 3.39 12.85
CA LEU A 264 12.60 3.58 11.95
C LEU A 264 11.29 3.12 12.59
N ALA A 265 11.30 1.99 13.30
CA ALA A 265 10.14 1.48 14.03
C ALA A 265 9.70 2.49 15.10
N ARG A 266 10.64 3.03 15.90
CA ARG A 266 10.35 4.04 16.94
C ARG A 266 9.84 5.35 16.33
N MET A 267 10.43 5.83 15.22
CA MET A 267 9.95 7.03 14.51
C MET A 267 8.51 6.83 14.03
N THR A 268 8.22 5.70 13.40
CA THR A 268 6.88 5.36 12.93
C THR A 268 5.87 5.28 14.09
N ALA A 269 6.19 4.57 15.17
CA ALA A 269 5.30 4.45 16.32
C ALA A 269 4.96 5.82 16.93
N ARG A 270 5.95 6.67 17.13
CA ARG A 270 5.75 8.04 17.66
C ARG A 270 4.87 8.89 16.74
N PHE A 271 5.07 8.81 15.43
CA PHE A 271 4.27 9.56 14.47
C PHE A 271 2.81 9.09 14.50
N VAL A 272 2.56 7.77 14.41
CA VAL A 272 1.22 7.20 14.42
C VAL A 272 0.47 7.51 15.72
N GLN A 273 1.15 7.43 16.88
CA GLN A 273 0.59 7.84 18.18
C GLN A 273 0.20 9.32 18.22
N ARG A 274 1.05 10.21 17.69
CA ARG A 274 0.77 11.67 17.69
C ARG A 274 -0.39 12.06 16.81
N ILE A 275 -0.64 11.33 15.73
CA ILE A 275 -1.79 11.56 14.83
C ILE A 275 -3.04 10.78 15.26
N GLY A 276 -2.95 9.90 16.26
CA GLY A 276 -4.10 9.13 16.77
C GLY A 276 -4.66 8.11 15.78
N PHE A 277 -3.81 7.51 14.91
CA PHE A 277 -4.29 6.54 13.92
C PHE A 277 -4.38 5.14 14.52
N SER A 278 -5.47 4.42 14.19
CA SER A 278 -5.71 3.01 14.49
C SER A 278 -5.93 2.22 13.22
N GLY A 279 -5.32 1.05 13.10
CA GLY A 279 -5.45 0.18 11.93
C GLY A 279 -4.12 -0.29 11.36
N ILE A 280 -4.20 -0.95 10.19
CA ILE A 280 -3.02 -1.38 9.45
C ILE A 280 -2.45 -0.18 8.69
N VAL A 281 -1.12 -0.07 8.73
CA VAL A 281 -0.35 0.90 7.96
C VAL A 281 0.70 0.19 7.08
N ASP A 282 0.91 0.77 5.91
CA ASP A 282 1.97 0.43 4.96
C ASP A 282 2.69 1.72 4.59
N LEU A 283 3.91 1.92 5.11
CA LEU A 283 4.66 3.15 4.93
C LEU A 283 5.90 2.91 4.07
N ASP A 284 6.11 3.81 3.13
CA ASP A 284 7.34 3.90 2.36
C ASP A 284 8.21 5.02 2.89
N TRP A 285 9.41 4.63 3.35
CA TRP A 285 10.43 5.53 3.82
C TRP A 285 11.64 5.47 2.88
N ARG A 286 12.35 6.59 2.78
CA ARG A 286 13.65 6.64 2.07
C ARG A 286 14.70 7.17 3.01
N PHE A 287 15.76 6.39 3.23
CA PHE A 287 16.96 6.85 3.91
C PHE A 287 17.80 7.64 2.91
N ASP A 288 17.96 8.93 3.15
CA ASP A 288 18.77 9.81 2.32
C ASP A 288 20.18 9.89 2.91
N ARG A 289 21.16 9.30 2.21
CA ARG A 289 22.56 9.26 2.68
C ARG A 289 23.23 10.62 2.67
N ARG A 290 22.68 11.61 1.95
CA ARG A 290 23.23 12.96 1.88
C ARG A 290 23.09 13.71 3.22
N ASP A 291 22.00 13.46 3.94
CA ASP A 291 21.71 14.10 5.24
C ASP A 291 21.55 13.10 6.40
N GLY A 292 21.67 11.80 6.13
CA GLY A 292 21.56 10.74 7.12
C GLY A 292 20.17 10.56 7.73
N ARG A 293 19.09 10.97 7.03
CA ARG A 293 17.72 11.00 7.57
C ARG A 293 16.77 10.06 6.83
N TYR A 294 15.87 9.46 7.60
CA TYR A 294 14.70 8.76 7.03
C TYR A 294 13.64 9.78 6.66
N LYS A 295 13.23 9.84 5.38
CA LYS A 295 12.17 10.71 4.87
C LYS A 295 10.93 9.87 4.54
N LEU A 296 9.77 10.24 5.09
CA LEU A 296 8.50 9.58 4.80
C LEU A 296 7.99 9.99 3.42
N LEU A 297 7.85 9.03 2.51
CA LEU A 297 7.41 9.25 1.13
C LEU A 297 5.91 9.02 0.95
N ASP A 298 5.39 7.95 1.58
CA ASP A 298 4.01 7.51 1.45
C ASP A 298 3.50 6.89 2.75
N PHE A 299 2.27 7.23 3.10
CA PHE A 299 1.51 6.60 4.18
C PHE A 299 0.23 6.02 3.58
N ASN A 300 0.14 4.71 3.57
CA ASN A 300 -1.05 4.02 3.10
C ASN A 300 -1.83 3.49 4.31
N PRO A 301 -3.00 4.05 4.65
CA PRO A 301 -3.80 3.66 5.82
C PRO A 301 -4.58 2.35 5.56
N ARG A 302 -3.90 1.36 5.05
CA ARG A 302 -4.46 0.07 4.64
C ARG A 302 -3.39 -1.00 4.59
N MET A 303 -3.80 -2.24 4.35
CA MET A 303 -2.90 -3.37 4.15
C MET A 303 -2.08 -3.19 2.86
N GLY A 304 -0.76 -3.21 2.97
CA GLY A 304 0.15 -3.20 1.83
C GLY A 304 0.12 -4.51 1.04
N ALA A 305 0.34 -4.44 -0.27
CA ALA A 305 0.27 -5.63 -1.11
C ALA A 305 1.33 -6.70 -0.75
N HIS A 306 2.46 -6.27 -0.21
CA HIS A 306 3.57 -7.15 0.18
C HIS A 306 3.64 -7.47 1.69
N PHE A 307 2.55 -7.28 2.45
CA PHE A 307 2.54 -7.52 3.90
C PHE A 307 2.96 -8.94 4.29
N ARG A 308 2.79 -9.93 3.41
CA ARG A 308 3.19 -11.33 3.63
C ARG A 308 4.71 -11.52 3.75
N LEU A 309 5.52 -10.53 3.37
CA LEU A 309 6.93 -10.49 3.71
C LEU A 309 7.13 -10.65 5.22
N PHE A 310 6.26 -10.01 6.01
CA PHE A 310 6.40 -9.80 7.43
C PHE A 310 5.58 -10.78 8.25
N GLU A 311 6.22 -11.42 9.19
CA GLU A 311 5.59 -12.11 10.31
C GLU A 311 6.57 -12.14 11.48
N ASN A 312 6.06 -12.18 12.70
CA ASN A 312 6.88 -12.36 13.90
C ASN A 312 7.18 -13.85 14.17
N ALA A 313 7.97 -14.15 15.18
CA ALA A 313 8.30 -15.53 15.58
C ALA A 313 7.06 -16.35 15.95
N ALA A 314 5.97 -15.73 16.43
CA ALA A 314 4.68 -16.35 16.70
C ALA A 314 3.80 -16.50 15.44
N ARG A 315 4.32 -16.19 14.24
CA ARG A 315 3.60 -16.25 12.96
C ARG A 315 2.46 -15.24 12.83
N ILE A 316 2.54 -14.13 13.55
CA ILE A 316 1.60 -13.02 13.41
C ILE A 316 2.09 -12.10 12.29
N ASP A 317 1.24 -11.82 11.33
CA ASP A 317 1.31 -10.70 10.39
C ASP A 317 0.25 -9.64 10.74
N VAL A 318 0.28 -8.49 10.07
CA VAL A 318 -0.64 -7.37 10.38
C VAL A 318 -2.12 -7.72 10.20
N VAL A 319 -2.46 -8.61 9.27
CA VAL A 319 -3.85 -9.06 9.03
C VAL A 319 -4.34 -9.97 10.16
N ARG A 320 -3.47 -10.87 10.63
CA ARG A 320 -3.75 -11.71 11.80
C ARG A 320 -3.85 -10.87 13.06
N ALA A 321 -2.96 -9.89 13.24
CA ALA A 321 -3.00 -8.95 14.36
C ALA A 321 -4.33 -8.21 14.41
N GLN A 322 -4.78 -7.63 13.30
CA GLN A 322 -6.07 -6.93 13.22
C GLN A 322 -7.25 -7.86 13.52
N HIS A 323 -7.27 -9.08 12.97
CA HIS A 323 -8.37 -10.02 13.24
C HIS A 323 -8.43 -10.44 14.71
N LEU A 324 -7.27 -10.73 15.34
CA LEU A 324 -7.20 -11.08 16.75
C LEU A 324 -7.72 -9.95 17.64
N ASP A 325 -7.20 -8.73 17.45
CA ASP A 325 -7.58 -7.57 18.24
C ASP A 325 -9.08 -7.25 18.12
N LEU A 326 -9.61 -7.17 16.89
CA LEU A 326 -11.03 -6.88 16.64
C LEU A 326 -11.99 -7.98 17.11
N THR A 327 -11.49 -9.18 17.40
CA THR A 327 -12.26 -10.29 17.97
C THR A 327 -11.98 -10.48 19.46
N GLY A 328 -11.35 -9.50 20.13
CA GLY A 328 -11.07 -9.51 21.57
C GLY A 328 -10.05 -10.57 21.99
N ARG A 329 -9.15 -10.99 21.10
CA ARG A 329 -8.10 -11.96 21.38
C ARG A 329 -6.74 -11.31 21.49
N ALA A 330 -5.92 -11.79 22.41
CA ALA A 330 -4.56 -11.29 22.57
C ALA A 330 -3.73 -11.48 21.28
N VAL A 331 -2.98 -10.45 20.89
CA VAL A 331 -2.02 -10.51 19.80
C VAL A 331 -0.65 -10.89 20.38
N PRO A 332 -0.10 -12.07 20.07
CA PRO A 332 1.19 -12.51 20.59
C PRO A 332 2.33 -11.58 20.11
N GLY A 333 2.96 -10.88 21.07
CA GLY A 333 4.16 -10.11 20.81
C GLY A 333 5.38 -11.02 20.63
N ALA A 334 6.18 -10.78 19.61
CA ALA A 334 7.45 -11.45 19.38
C ALA A 334 8.27 -10.65 18.37
N GLY A 335 9.61 -10.83 18.37
CA GLY A 335 10.49 -10.24 17.35
C GLY A 335 10.13 -10.68 15.93
N GLN A 336 10.38 -9.83 14.95
CA GLN A 336 10.16 -10.17 13.54
C GLN A 336 11.11 -11.28 13.08
N ARG A 337 10.70 -12.08 12.10
CA ARG A 337 11.54 -13.14 11.51
C ARG A 337 12.49 -12.52 10.50
N PRO A 338 13.80 -12.48 10.80
CA PRO A 338 14.75 -11.75 9.97
C PRO A 338 15.03 -12.45 8.64
N ALA A 339 15.59 -11.70 7.69
CA ALA A 339 16.11 -12.18 6.41
C ALA A 339 15.10 -12.95 5.53
N ARG A 340 13.78 -12.87 5.79
CA ARG A 340 12.78 -13.38 4.85
C ARG A 340 12.79 -12.49 3.61
N ARG A 341 12.58 -13.11 2.45
CA ARG A 341 12.46 -12.44 1.16
C ARG A 341 11.02 -12.53 0.66
N PHE A 342 10.52 -11.45 0.08
CA PHE A 342 9.29 -11.43 -0.70
C PHE A 342 9.60 -11.20 -2.16
N LEU A 343 8.90 -11.89 -3.05
CA LEU A 343 9.11 -11.80 -4.48
C LEU A 343 7.75 -11.80 -5.20
N VAL A 344 7.58 -10.84 -6.11
CA VAL A 344 6.37 -10.73 -6.94
C VAL A 344 6.70 -11.21 -8.35
N GLU A 345 6.30 -12.43 -8.66
CA GLU A 345 6.80 -13.23 -9.77
C GLU A 345 6.61 -12.57 -11.14
N ASN A 346 5.48 -11.90 -11.37
CA ASN A 346 5.17 -11.28 -12.66
C ASN A 346 5.90 -9.95 -12.92
N ILE A 347 6.49 -9.34 -11.91
CA ILE A 347 7.19 -8.05 -12.04
C ILE A 347 8.67 -8.10 -11.62
N ASP A 348 9.11 -9.14 -10.91
CA ASP A 348 10.50 -9.21 -10.45
C ASP A 348 11.49 -9.48 -11.59
N LEU A 349 11.13 -10.32 -12.57
CA LEU A 349 12.01 -10.59 -13.71
C LEU A 349 12.32 -9.33 -14.53
N PRO A 350 11.33 -8.55 -14.99
CA PRO A 350 11.62 -7.29 -15.67
C PRO A 350 12.35 -6.28 -14.77
N ALA A 351 12.04 -6.23 -13.47
CA ALA A 351 12.78 -5.40 -12.52
C ALA A 351 14.24 -5.83 -12.42
N LEU A 352 14.52 -7.13 -12.27
CA LEU A 352 15.90 -7.65 -12.20
C LEU A 352 16.75 -7.26 -13.42
N VAL A 353 16.18 -7.34 -14.63
CA VAL A 353 16.86 -6.92 -15.86
C VAL A 353 17.17 -5.43 -15.83
N ALA A 354 16.21 -4.58 -15.43
CA ALA A 354 16.39 -3.14 -15.36
C ALA A 354 17.45 -2.71 -14.32
N TYR A 355 17.49 -3.39 -13.17
CA TYR A 355 18.45 -3.08 -12.10
C TYR A 355 19.88 -3.55 -12.38
N ARG A 356 20.13 -4.43 -13.34
CA ARG A 356 21.49 -4.90 -13.67
C ARG A 356 22.49 -3.79 -14.03
N HIS A 357 21.99 -2.67 -14.52
CA HIS A 357 22.81 -1.56 -15.01
C HIS A 357 22.56 -0.25 -14.24
N SER A 358 21.83 -0.30 -13.11
CA SER A 358 21.36 0.92 -12.43
C SER A 358 22.35 1.48 -11.40
N GLY A 359 23.41 0.76 -11.02
CA GLY A 359 24.30 1.15 -9.93
C GLY A 359 23.63 1.19 -8.53
N TYR A 360 22.32 0.88 -8.46
CA TYR A 360 21.55 0.91 -7.21
C TYR A 360 22.01 -0.20 -6.25
N THR A 361 22.29 0.18 -5.02
CA THR A 361 22.71 -0.76 -3.96
C THR A 361 21.76 -0.68 -2.77
N THR A 362 21.54 -1.81 -2.13
CA THR A 362 20.76 -1.92 -0.89
C THR A 362 21.65 -2.58 0.18
N PRO A 363 22.54 -1.80 0.83
CA PRO A 363 23.56 -2.33 1.75
C PRO A 363 23.00 -3.17 2.89
N HIS A 364 21.79 -2.83 3.37
CA HIS A 364 21.14 -3.57 4.44
C HIS A 364 20.41 -4.84 3.96
N ALA A 365 20.37 -5.11 2.66
CA ALA A 365 19.77 -6.36 2.19
C ALA A 365 20.62 -7.56 2.60
N PRO A 366 20.04 -8.61 3.20
CA PRO A 366 20.76 -9.83 3.56
C PRO A 366 21.37 -10.50 2.33
N ALA A 367 22.60 -10.99 2.44
CA ALA A 367 23.26 -11.74 1.36
C ALA A 367 22.51 -13.03 1.02
N ARG A 368 21.83 -13.65 2.01
CA ARG A 368 21.00 -14.84 1.82
C ARG A 368 19.66 -14.71 2.51
N ALA A 369 18.60 -15.19 1.85
CA ALA A 369 17.27 -15.25 2.45
C ALA A 369 17.16 -16.46 3.39
N SER A 370 16.52 -16.27 4.55
CA SER A 370 16.12 -17.35 5.45
C SER A 370 14.90 -18.15 4.94
N GLY A 371 14.20 -17.60 3.96
CA GLY A 371 13.05 -18.17 3.26
C GLY A 371 12.46 -17.16 2.29
N THR A 372 11.73 -17.65 1.29
CA THR A 372 11.08 -16.79 0.28
C THR A 372 9.57 -16.98 0.34
N GLU A 373 8.85 -15.88 0.50
CA GLU A 373 7.41 -15.80 0.30
C GLU A 373 7.16 -15.32 -1.13
N LEU A 374 6.42 -16.08 -1.90
CA LEU A 374 5.98 -15.71 -3.25
C LEU A 374 4.62 -15.03 -3.19
N ALA A 375 4.43 -13.98 -4.00
CA ALA A 375 3.19 -13.22 -4.00
C ALA A 375 2.00 -14.04 -4.52
N TRP A 376 2.23 -14.81 -5.58
CA TRP A 376 1.18 -15.53 -6.30
C TRP A 376 1.23 -17.03 -6.10
N ALA A 377 2.39 -17.65 -6.20
CA ALA A 377 2.52 -19.09 -6.09
C ALA A 377 2.49 -19.53 -4.61
N ALA A 378 1.63 -20.50 -4.31
CA ALA A 378 1.63 -21.20 -3.03
C ALA A 378 1.25 -22.67 -3.28
N ARG A 379 2.06 -23.61 -2.80
CA ARG A 379 1.87 -25.06 -3.08
C ARG A 379 0.47 -25.58 -2.75
N ASP A 380 -0.14 -25.01 -1.73
CA ASP A 380 -1.47 -25.35 -1.24
C ASP A 380 -2.59 -24.53 -1.91
N ASP A 381 -2.27 -23.56 -2.81
CA ASP A 381 -3.26 -22.69 -3.46
C ASP A 381 -2.71 -22.11 -4.78
N MET A 382 -2.51 -22.94 -5.80
CA MET A 382 -1.88 -22.56 -7.07
C MET A 382 -2.80 -21.85 -8.07
N ARG A 383 -4.13 -21.95 -7.92
CA ARG A 383 -5.08 -21.35 -8.89
C ARG A 383 -4.87 -19.84 -9.09
N PRO A 384 -4.65 -19.02 -8.04
CA PRO A 384 -4.34 -17.59 -8.22
C PRO A 384 -3.11 -17.33 -9.09
N PHE A 385 -2.05 -18.16 -8.96
CA PHE A 385 -0.84 -18.02 -9.76
C PHE A 385 -1.10 -18.27 -11.26
N PHE A 386 -1.75 -19.38 -11.61
CA PHE A 386 -2.07 -19.66 -13.02
C PHE A 386 -3.01 -18.63 -13.64
N THR A 387 -3.95 -18.12 -12.84
CA THR A 387 -4.85 -17.07 -13.30
C THR A 387 -4.11 -15.75 -13.52
N MET A 388 -3.18 -15.39 -12.65
CA MET A 388 -2.31 -14.24 -12.83
C MET A 388 -1.52 -14.37 -14.13
N LEU A 389 -0.89 -15.53 -14.39
CA LEU A 389 -0.16 -15.77 -15.64
C LEU A 389 -1.07 -15.58 -16.88
N ALA A 390 -2.22 -16.22 -16.89
CA ALA A 390 -3.18 -16.12 -18.00
C ALA A 390 -3.63 -14.67 -18.26
N ARG A 391 -3.80 -13.87 -17.19
CA ARG A 391 -4.18 -12.45 -17.31
C ARG A 391 -3.01 -11.57 -17.74
N SER A 392 -1.78 -11.88 -17.33
CA SER A 392 -0.57 -11.15 -17.73
C SER A 392 -0.24 -11.32 -19.22
N LEU A 393 -0.65 -12.42 -19.84
CA LEU A 393 -0.46 -12.70 -21.27
C LEU A 393 -1.49 -12.00 -22.19
N ARG A 394 -2.55 -11.39 -21.65
CA ARG A 394 -3.54 -10.65 -22.44
C ARG A 394 -2.98 -9.30 -22.93
N PRO A 395 -3.38 -8.79 -24.14
CA PRO A 395 -2.80 -7.58 -24.76
C PRO A 395 -2.84 -6.29 -23.96
N GLY A 396 -3.64 -6.23 -22.88
CA GLY A 396 -3.62 -5.09 -21.92
C GLY A 396 -2.28 -4.91 -21.18
N ALA A 397 -1.46 -5.94 -21.08
CA ALA A 397 -0.10 -5.85 -20.55
C ALA A 397 0.86 -5.09 -21.51
N ALA A 398 0.56 -5.06 -22.81
CA ALA A 398 1.31 -4.32 -23.81
C ALA A 398 1.17 -2.78 -23.65
N GLN A 399 0.13 -2.32 -22.97
CA GLN A 399 -0.09 -0.89 -22.70
C GLN A 399 0.86 -0.39 -21.59
N LEU A 400 1.13 -1.23 -20.59
CA LEU A 400 2.18 -0.96 -19.57
C LEU A 400 3.58 -0.94 -20.21
N TYR A 401 3.84 -1.80 -21.19
CA TYR A 401 5.11 -1.83 -21.92
C TYR A 401 5.27 -0.61 -22.86
N ARG A 402 4.17 -0.12 -23.49
CA ARG A 402 4.20 1.11 -24.32
C ARG A 402 4.42 2.37 -23.49
N LEU A 403 3.89 2.44 -22.26
CA LEU A 403 4.13 3.55 -21.33
C LEU A 403 5.59 3.58 -20.84
N TRP A 404 6.28 2.46 -20.86
CA TRP A 404 7.70 2.37 -20.54
C TRP A 404 8.62 2.80 -21.70
N ARG A 405 8.21 2.55 -22.97
CA ARG A 405 8.99 2.97 -24.16
C ARG A 405 8.78 4.44 -24.57
N ALA A 406 7.81 5.11 -24.00
CA ALA A 406 7.55 6.53 -24.26
C ALA A 406 8.33 7.46 -23.31
N LYS A 407 9.31 6.91 -22.63
CA LYS A 407 10.40 7.59 -21.91
C LYS A 407 11.71 7.28 -22.63
#